data_20cd5aabf694e9847fcf2c3396372368
#
_entry.id   20cd5aabf694e9847fcf2c3396372368
#
_cell.length_a   1.000
_cell.length_b   1.000
_cell.length_c   1.000
_cell.angle_alpha   90.00
_cell.angle_beta   90.00
_cell.angle_gamma   90.00
#
_symmetry.space_group_name_H-M   'P 1'
#
loop_
_entity.id
_entity.type
_entity.pdbx_description
1 polymer ?
#
loop_
_entity_poly.entity_id
_entity_poly.type
_entity_poly.pdbx_seq_one_letter_code
_entity_poly.pdbx_strand_id
1 'polypeptide(L)'
;EIASCLVGSEMCIRDSQNIRLDFDADSPTLLGFENAGRVSTSQLIDGEFPAVDRLFADEYPIQAVVNKQDLLDAISRVALVAERNAPIRMTFTGQEVALSAGSVDEAQANETLDIDMDGDDITVAFNPSYLKEGLSAVTEPFVRIKMTTPVKPVEFNGQQEADSDESMDYRYLLVPMRFNN
;
A
#
# COMPACT_ATOMS: atom_id res chain seq x y z
N GLU A 1 2.64 13.11 -8.78
CA GLU A 1 2.91 11.66 -8.87
C GLU A 1 2.26 11.09 -10.13
N ILE A 2 3.07 10.80 -11.13
CA ILE A 2 2.62 10.22 -12.41
C ILE A 2 3.19 8.80 -12.49
N ALA A 3 2.99 8.00 -11.44
CA ALA A 3 3.72 6.74 -11.31
C ALA A 3 2.97 5.49 -11.84
N SER A 4 1.66 5.51 -12.01
CA SER A 4 0.93 4.26 -12.29
C SER A 4 0.80 3.87 -13.77
N CYS A 5 1.20 4.72 -14.72
CA CYS A 5 1.06 4.43 -16.16
C CYS A 5 2.33 3.96 -16.87
N LEU A 6 3.45 3.73 -16.16
CA LEU A 6 4.76 3.57 -16.76
C LEU A 6 5.40 2.19 -16.51
N VAL A 7 4.60 1.15 -16.33
CA VAL A 7 5.09 -0.25 -16.25
C VAL A 7 5.80 -0.61 -17.55
N GLY A 8 7.11 -0.59 -17.54
CA GLY A 8 7.99 -0.87 -18.69
C GLY A 8 8.98 0.26 -18.99
N SER A 9 8.74 1.48 -18.54
CA SER A 9 9.70 2.59 -18.65
C SER A 9 10.46 2.89 -17.35
N GLU A 10 10.05 2.29 -16.23
CA GLU A 10 10.67 2.51 -14.91
C GLU A 10 12.17 2.21 -14.89
N MET A 11 12.60 1.15 -15.56
CA MET A 11 14.02 0.77 -15.60
C MET A 11 14.89 1.81 -16.33
N CYS A 12 14.32 2.52 -17.32
CA CYS A 12 15.04 3.60 -18.00
C CYS A 12 14.99 4.93 -17.25
N ILE A 13 14.01 5.11 -16.38
CA ILE A 13 13.82 6.32 -15.57
C ILE A 13 14.75 6.30 -14.36
N ARG A 14 14.96 5.15 -13.74
CA ARG A 14 15.85 5.00 -12.57
C ARG A 14 17.33 5.25 -12.85
N ASP A 15 17.79 4.95 -14.06
CA ASP A 15 19.20 5.06 -14.42
C ASP A 15 19.59 6.42 -15.00
N SER A 16 18.66 7.35 -15.18
CA SER A 16 18.92 8.63 -15.79
C SER A 16 18.59 9.79 -14.86
N GLN A 17 19.54 10.71 -14.78
CA GLN A 17 19.42 11.88 -13.89
C GLN A 17 18.42 12.94 -14.36
N ASN A 18 17.98 12.91 -15.64
CA ASN A 18 17.08 13.91 -16.19
C ASN A 18 16.07 13.28 -17.17
N ILE A 19 14.80 13.58 -16.95
CA ILE A 19 13.70 13.29 -17.87
C ILE A 19 13.14 14.62 -18.36
N ARG A 20 13.03 14.76 -19.68
CA ARG A 20 12.32 15.88 -20.26
C ARG A 20 10.84 15.54 -20.39
N LEU A 21 10.00 16.39 -19.82
CA LEU A 21 8.54 16.35 -19.98
C LEU A 21 8.11 17.40 -20.99
N ASP A 22 7.25 17.03 -21.92
CA ASP A 22 6.71 17.91 -22.94
C ASP A 22 5.19 17.73 -23.04
N PHE A 23 4.44 18.82 -22.99
CA PHE A 23 2.99 18.82 -23.10
C PHE A 23 2.50 20.13 -23.71
N ASP A 24 1.37 20.07 -24.38
CA ASP A 24 0.69 21.26 -24.89
C ASP A 24 -0.08 21.94 -23.74
N ALA A 25 0.33 23.14 -23.37
CA ALA A 25 -0.26 23.88 -22.25
C ALA A 25 -1.69 24.40 -22.56
N ASP A 26 -2.02 24.64 -23.84
CA ASP A 26 -3.32 25.17 -24.25
C ASP A 26 -4.41 24.10 -24.39
N SER A 27 -4.01 22.86 -24.73
CA SER A 27 -4.91 21.73 -24.88
C SER A 27 -4.19 20.42 -24.56
N PRO A 28 -3.93 20.13 -23.28
CA PRO A 28 -3.13 18.97 -22.89
C PRO A 28 -3.90 17.68 -23.13
N THR A 29 -3.68 17.06 -24.29
CA THR A 29 -4.23 15.73 -24.63
C THR A 29 -3.17 14.65 -24.59
N LEU A 30 -1.90 15.03 -24.73
CA LEU A 30 -0.75 14.13 -24.76
C LEU A 30 0.34 14.63 -23.80
N LEU A 31 0.96 13.69 -23.12
CA LEU A 31 2.17 13.91 -22.33
C LEU A 31 3.33 13.16 -22.97
N GLY A 32 4.41 13.86 -23.29
CA GLY A 32 5.64 13.31 -23.86
C GLY A 32 6.73 13.18 -22.80
N PHE A 33 7.47 12.11 -22.87
CA PHE A 33 8.65 11.84 -22.04
C PHE A 33 9.84 11.56 -22.94
N GLU A 34 10.95 12.26 -22.74
CA GLU A 34 12.19 12.01 -23.43
C GLU A 34 13.31 11.73 -22.45
N ASN A 35 14.02 10.62 -22.67
CA ASN A 35 15.17 10.21 -21.88
C ASN A 35 16.12 9.36 -22.70
N ALA A 36 17.43 9.73 -22.70
CA ALA A 36 18.50 8.98 -23.37
C ALA A 36 18.17 8.56 -24.82
N GLY A 37 17.52 9.46 -25.58
CA GLY A 37 17.14 9.22 -26.98
C GLY A 37 15.91 8.34 -27.17
N ARG A 38 15.22 7.99 -26.08
CA ARG A 38 13.90 7.33 -26.13
C ARG A 38 12.81 8.37 -25.90
N VAL A 39 11.78 8.30 -26.70
CA VAL A 39 10.59 9.14 -26.59
C VAL A 39 9.39 8.22 -26.35
N SER A 40 8.61 8.56 -25.34
CA SER A 40 7.35 7.88 -25.01
C SER A 40 6.25 8.92 -24.91
N THR A 41 5.06 8.60 -25.38
CA THR A 41 3.89 9.46 -25.25
C THR A 41 2.76 8.73 -24.57
N SER A 42 2.01 9.43 -23.73
CA SER A 42 0.80 8.92 -23.10
C SER A 42 -0.34 9.89 -23.34
N GLN A 43 -1.51 9.34 -23.63
CA GLN A 43 -2.73 10.13 -23.74
C GLN A 43 -3.23 10.49 -22.34
N LEU A 44 -3.55 11.75 -22.11
CA LEU A 44 -4.15 12.20 -20.87
C LEU A 44 -5.63 11.85 -20.83
N ILE A 45 -6.10 11.47 -19.65
CA ILE A 45 -7.53 11.23 -19.40
C ILE A 45 -8.19 12.59 -19.17
N ASP A 46 -9.28 12.85 -19.88
CA ASP A 46 -10.08 14.05 -19.67
C ASP A 46 -10.86 13.92 -18.36
N GLY A 47 -10.67 14.88 -17.45
CA GLY A 47 -11.34 14.93 -16.16
C GLY A 47 -10.47 15.53 -15.04
N GLU A 48 -11.12 15.86 -13.94
CA GLU A 48 -10.43 16.34 -12.75
C GLU A 48 -9.74 15.16 -12.01
N PHE A 49 -8.50 15.36 -11.62
CA PHE A 49 -7.80 14.38 -10.78
C PHE A 49 -8.49 14.32 -9.40
N PRO A 50 -8.81 13.12 -8.90
CA PRO A 50 -9.43 12.98 -7.59
C PRO A 50 -8.61 13.65 -6.48
N ALA A 51 -9.28 14.38 -5.57
CA ALA A 51 -8.62 15.01 -4.42
C ALA A 51 -8.25 13.96 -3.36
N VAL A 52 -7.23 13.16 -3.65
CA VAL A 52 -6.79 12.02 -2.82
C VAL A 52 -6.27 12.45 -1.45
N ASP A 53 -5.77 13.68 -1.31
CA ASP A 53 -5.29 14.22 -0.03
C ASP A 53 -6.34 14.17 1.07
N ARG A 54 -7.62 14.29 0.71
CA ARG A 54 -8.74 14.21 1.65
C ARG A 54 -9.01 12.81 2.21
N LEU A 55 -8.38 11.79 1.64
CA LEU A 55 -8.50 10.40 2.10
C LEU A 55 -7.54 10.10 3.26
N PHE A 56 -6.47 10.87 3.39
CA PHE A 56 -5.57 10.80 4.52
C PHE A 56 -6.22 11.45 5.74
N ALA A 57 -6.10 10.84 6.90
CA ALA A 57 -6.61 11.42 8.13
C ALA A 57 -5.60 12.45 8.68
N ASP A 58 -6.10 13.46 9.40
CA ASP A 58 -5.25 14.43 10.07
C ASP A 58 -4.52 13.80 11.27
N GLU A 59 -5.15 12.80 11.92
CA GLU A 59 -4.62 12.09 13.07
C GLU A 59 -4.94 10.59 12.97
N TYR A 60 -4.00 9.76 13.40
CA TYR A 60 -4.13 8.31 13.47
C TYR A 60 -3.92 7.84 14.91
N PRO A 61 -5.01 7.59 15.66
CA PRO A 61 -4.92 7.18 17.08
C PRO A 61 -4.38 5.76 17.27
N ILE A 62 -4.35 4.95 16.21
CA ILE A 62 -3.86 3.57 16.25
C ILE A 62 -2.73 3.44 15.24
N GLN A 63 -1.56 3.04 15.72
CA GLN A 63 -0.38 2.85 14.88
C GLN A 63 0.32 1.55 15.26
N ALA A 64 0.80 0.83 14.26
CA ALA A 64 1.56 -0.40 14.46
C ALA A 64 2.77 -0.42 13.55
N VAL A 65 3.91 -0.86 14.07
CA VAL A 65 5.15 -1.03 13.31
C VAL A 65 5.49 -2.51 13.24
N VAL A 66 5.81 -2.99 12.05
CA VAL A 66 6.10 -4.40 11.79
C VAL A 66 7.25 -4.53 10.80
N ASN A 67 8.02 -5.62 10.89
CA ASN A 67 8.99 -5.95 9.86
C ASN A 67 8.26 -6.24 8.54
N LYS A 68 8.63 -5.52 7.47
CA LYS A 68 7.98 -5.63 6.16
C LYS A 68 8.07 -7.04 5.57
N GLN A 69 9.24 -7.67 5.64
CA GLN A 69 9.44 -8.98 5.02
C GLN A 69 8.63 -10.06 5.73
N ASP A 70 8.62 -10.04 7.05
CA ASP A 70 7.83 -10.99 7.86
C ASP A 70 6.35 -10.84 7.56
N LEU A 71 5.87 -9.60 7.44
CA LEU A 71 4.47 -9.32 7.07
C LEU A 71 4.14 -9.80 5.66
N LEU A 72 4.99 -9.55 4.66
CA LEU A 72 4.80 -10.01 3.28
C LEU A 72 4.77 -11.55 3.20
N ASP A 73 5.63 -12.21 3.94
CA ASP A 73 5.72 -13.66 3.98
C ASP A 73 4.48 -14.26 4.64
N ALA A 74 4.02 -13.70 5.76
CA ALA A 74 2.78 -14.10 6.44
C ALA A 74 1.56 -13.91 5.54
N ILE A 75 1.41 -12.75 4.90
CA ILE A 75 0.35 -12.48 3.93
C ILE A 75 0.39 -13.51 2.80
N SER A 76 1.57 -13.82 2.28
CA SER A 76 1.73 -14.76 1.18
C SER A 76 1.30 -16.19 1.56
N ARG A 77 1.60 -16.62 2.79
CA ARG A 77 1.19 -17.93 3.31
C ARG A 77 -0.31 -17.99 3.58
N VAL A 78 -0.85 -16.98 4.26
CA VAL A 78 -2.29 -16.92 4.60
C VAL A 78 -3.14 -16.76 3.34
N ALA A 79 -2.65 -16.06 2.32
CA ALA A 79 -3.37 -15.90 1.05
C ALA A 79 -3.55 -17.20 0.26
N LEU A 80 -2.78 -18.25 0.54
CA LEU A 80 -2.92 -19.55 -0.15
C LEU A 80 -4.27 -20.23 0.10
N VAL A 81 -4.88 -19.98 1.24
CA VAL A 81 -6.19 -20.54 1.62
C VAL A 81 -7.34 -19.53 1.44
N ALA A 82 -7.01 -18.29 1.10
CA ALA A 82 -8.04 -17.31 0.79
C ALA A 82 -8.73 -17.65 -0.53
N GLU A 83 -10.05 -17.73 -0.51
CA GLU A 83 -10.83 -17.83 -1.74
C GLU A 83 -10.57 -16.62 -2.64
N ARG A 84 -10.90 -16.77 -3.93
CA ARG A 84 -10.76 -15.67 -4.88
C ARG A 84 -11.56 -14.46 -4.42
N ASN A 85 -10.88 -13.34 -4.14
CA ASN A 85 -11.42 -12.10 -3.58
C ASN A 85 -11.87 -12.15 -2.11
N ALA A 86 -11.60 -13.23 -1.36
CA ALA A 86 -11.80 -13.22 0.08
C ALA A 86 -10.73 -12.34 0.76
N PRO A 87 -11.11 -11.55 1.77
CA PRO A 87 -10.16 -10.71 2.49
C PRO A 87 -9.27 -11.52 3.42
N ILE A 88 -8.03 -11.05 3.62
CA ILE A 88 -7.24 -11.39 4.79
C ILE A 88 -7.68 -10.47 5.93
N ARG A 89 -8.03 -11.05 7.07
CA ARG A 89 -8.34 -10.33 8.30
C ARG A 89 -7.06 -10.16 9.11
N MET A 90 -6.82 -8.95 9.57
CA MET A 90 -5.71 -8.58 10.43
C MET A 90 -6.28 -8.05 11.75
N THR A 91 -6.00 -8.74 12.83
CA THR A 91 -6.42 -8.35 14.19
C THR A 91 -5.20 -7.90 14.95
N PHE A 92 -5.18 -6.63 15.30
CA PHE A 92 -4.12 -5.99 16.06
C PHE A 92 -4.52 -5.96 17.53
N THR A 93 -3.72 -6.56 18.40
CA THR A 93 -3.97 -6.65 19.85
C THR A 93 -2.67 -6.55 20.61
N GLY A 94 -2.52 -5.50 21.42
CA GLY A 94 -1.32 -5.33 22.25
C GLY A 94 -0.04 -5.29 21.40
N GLN A 95 0.79 -6.32 21.47
CA GLN A 95 2.09 -6.42 20.78
C GLN A 95 2.07 -7.42 19.61
N GLU A 96 0.90 -7.81 19.14
CA GLU A 96 0.75 -8.84 18.12
C GLU A 96 -0.24 -8.44 17.04
N VAL A 97 0.01 -8.88 15.81
CA VAL A 97 -0.98 -8.89 14.74
C VAL A 97 -1.25 -10.33 14.30
N ALA A 98 -2.51 -10.73 14.39
CA ALA A 98 -2.97 -12.02 13.89
C ALA A 98 -3.57 -11.85 12.48
N LEU A 99 -3.03 -12.57 11.52
CA LEU A 99 -3.54 -12.64 10.15
C LEU A 99 -4.37 -13.92 10.02
N SER A 100 -5.56 -13.83 9.45
CA SER A 100 -6.41 -14.99 9.20
C SER A 100 -7.12 -14.91 7.86
N ALA A 101 -7.28 -16.04 7.19
CA ALA A 101 -8.07 -16.20 5.98
C ALA A 101 -8.70 -17.59 5.91
N GLY A 102 -9.71 -17.73 5.05
CA GLY A 102 -10.48 -18.95 4.86
C GLY A 102 -11.78 -18.97 5.65
N SER A 103 -12.53 -20.07 5.51
CA SER A 103 -13.81 -20.32 6.19
C SER A 103 -13.74 -21.58 7.05
N VAL A 104 -14.69 -21.71 8.00
CA VAL A 104 -14.76 -22.85 8.91
C VAL A 104 -15.00 -24.17 8.15
N ASP A 105 -15.66 -24.10 7.00
CA ASP A 105 -16.06 -25.27 6.21
C ASP A 105 -15.02 -25.72 5.18
N GLU A 106 -13.95 -24.94 4.98
CA GLU A 106 -12.92 -25.24 3.98
C GLU A 106 -11.52 -25.28 4.62
N ALA A 107 -10.60 -24.47 4.13
CA ALA A 107 -9.26 -24.36 4.71
C ALA A 107 -9.12 -23.04 5.47
N GLN A 108 -8.46 -23.07 6.62
CA GLN A 108 -8.12 -21.87 7.38
C GLN A 108 -6.60 -21.77 7.54
N ALA A 109 -6.09 -20.55 7.44
CA ALA A 109 -4.73 -20.23 7.85
C ALA A 109 -4.76 -19.10 8.87
N ASN A 110 -3.93 -19.25 9.89
CA ASN A 110 -3.71 -18.23 10.92
C ASN A 110 -2.20 -18.07 11.11
N GLU A 111 -1.75 -16.84 11.16
CA GLU A 111 -0.36 -16.47 11.47
C GLU A 111 -0.36 -15.31 12.45
N THR A 112 0.65 -15.26 13.30
CA THR A 112 0.82 -14.18 14.27
C THR A 112 2.24 -13.62 14.13
N LEU A 113 2.35 -12.30 14.16
CA LEU A 113 3.62 -11.57 14.11
C LEU A 113 3.70 -10.63 15.31
N ASP A 114 4.89 -10.47 15.84
CA ASP A 114 5.19 -9.45 16.84
C ASP A 114 5.21 -8.06 16.16
N ILE A 115 4.63 -7.08 16.83
CA ILE A 115 4.55 -5.69 16.38
C ILE A 115 4.84 -4.76 17.54
N ASP A 116 5.21 -3.52 17.23
CA ASP A 116 5.16 -2.42 18.17
C ASP A 116 3.90 -1.61 17.88
N MET A 117 2.96 -1.56 18.85
CA MET A 117 1.65 -0.98 18.66
C MET A 117 1.35 0.09 19.72
N ASP A 118 0.80 1.21 19.27
CA ASP A 118 0.21 2.26 20.07
C ASP A 118 -1.26 2.44 19.69
N GLY A 119 -2.12 2.57 20.69
CA GLY A 119 -3.57 2.73 20.56
C GLY A 119 -4.37 1.47 20.91
N ASP A 120 -5.67 1.52 20.57
CA ASP A 120 -6.63 0.48 20.91
C ASP A 120 -6.59 -0.71 19.93
N ASP A 121 -7.03 -1.86 20.41
CA ASP A 121 -7.19 -3.06 19.59
C ASP A 121 -8.12 -2.80 18.40
N ILE A 122 -7.74 -3.31 17.23
CA ILE A 122 -8.52 -3.11 16.01
C ILE A 122 -8.46 -4.33 15.09
N THR A 123 -9.55 -4.61 14.40
CA THR A 123 -9.58 -5.61 13.33
C THR A 123 -9.94 -4.94 12.01
N VAL A 124 -9.12 -5.15 11.01
CA VAL A 124 -9.30 -4.68 9.62
C VAL A 124 -9.16 -5.84 8.66
N ALA A 125 -9.76 -5.72 7.48
CA ALA A 125 -9.65 -6.76 6.46
C ALA A 125 -9.29 -6.15 5.10
N PHE A 126 -8.38 -6.81 4.37
CA PHE A 126 -7.88 -6.29 3.11
C PHE A 126 -7.92 -7.35 2.01
N ASN A 127 -8.01 -6.89 0.77
CA ASN A 127 -7.72 -7.72 -0.38
C ASN A 127 -6.21 -8.05 -0.38
N PRO A 128 -5.85 -9.36 -0.38
CA PRO A 128 -4.45 -9.77 -0.26
C PRO A 128 -3.56 -9.28 -1.42
N SER A 129 -4.10 -9.16 -2.62
CA SER A 129 -3.34 -8.69 -3.78
C SER A 129 -2.93 -7.22 -3.62
N TYR A 130 -3.88 -6.35 -3.28
CA TYR A 130 -3.59 -4.93 -3.07
C TYR A 130 -2.68 -4.69 -1.87
N LEU A 131 -2.92 -5.42 -0.77
CA LEU A 131 -2.06 -5.32 0.40
C LEU A 131 -0.60 -5.70 0.06
N LYS A 132 -0.42 -6.81 -0.66
CA LYS A 132 0.90 -7.27 -1.10
C LYS A 132 1.56 -6.32 -2.09
N GLU A 133 0.83 -5.80 -3.06
CA GLU A 133 1.35 -4.82 -4.03
C GLU A 133 1.85 -3.55 -3.33
N GLY A 134 1.03 -2.96 -2.47
CA GLY A 134 1.41 -1.75 -1.74
C GLY A 134 2.62 -1.94 -0.84
N LEU A 135 2.65 -3.04 -0.07
CA LEU A 135 3.79 -3.35 0.79
C LEU A 135 5.07 -3.67 0.02
N SER A 136 4.95 -4.30 -1.14
CA SER A 136 6.13 -4.60 -1.99
C SER A 136 6.78 -3.36 -2.58
N ALA A 137 6.05 -2.27 -2.72
CA ALA A 137 6.56 -1.00 -3.21
C ALA A 137 7.30 -0.18 -2.13
N VAL A 138 7.09 -0.49 -0.85
CA VAL A 138 7.88 0.08 0.26
C VAL A 138 9.32 -0.40 0.14
N THR A 139 10.29 0.51 0.20
CA THR A 139 11.72 0.18 0.08
C THR A 139 12.37 -0.12 1.43
N GLU A 140 11.84 0.45 2.49
CA GLU A 140 12.35 0.36 3.85
C GLU A 140 12.09 -1.03 4.49
N PRO A 141 12.86 -1.42 5.50
CA PRO A 141 12.73 -2.74 6.15
C PRO A 141 11.52 -2.87 7.08
N PHE A 142 11.01 -1.76 7.60
CA PHE A 142 9.83 -1.73 8.46
C PHE A 142 8.68 -0.97 7.80
N VAL A 143 7.47 -1.28 8.22
CA VAL A 143 6.25 -0.60 7.79
C VAL A 143 5.48 -0.11 9.00
N ARG A 144 5.15 1.17 9.01
CA ARG A 144 4.20 1.78 9.94
C ARG A 144 2.80 1.72 9.33
N ILE A 145 1.88 1.11 10.05
CA ILE A 145 0.47 0.94 9.68
C ILE A 145 -0.34 1.89 10.55
N LYS A 146 -1.02 2.85 9.94
CA LYS A 146 -1.76 3.90 10.65
C LYS A 146 -3.25 3.76 10.41
N MET A 147 -4.01 3.66 11.48
CA MET A 147 -5.42 3.30 11.49
C MET A 147 -6.26 4.28 12.32
N THR A 148 -7.54 4.39 11.99
CA THR A 148 -8.51 5.16 12.76
C THR A 148 -9.70 4.31 13.20
N THR A 149 -10.37 3.67 12.25
CA THR A 149 -11.51 2.78 12.50
C THR A 149 -11.49 1.62 11.50
N PRO A 150 -12.19 0.50 11.76
CA PRO A 150 -12.16 -0.69 10.90
C PRO A 150 -12.63 -0.49 9.45
N VAL A 151 -13.28 0.63 9.14
CA VAL A 151 -13.89 0.89 7.82
C VAL A 151 -13.28 2.08 7.09
N LYS A 152 -12.43 2.85 7.76
CA LYS A 152 -11.74 3.98 7.13
C LYS A 152 -10.44 3.53 6.47
N PRO A 153 -9.94 4.29 5.48
CA PRO A 153 -8.66 3.99 4.85
C PRO A 153 -7.53 3.86 5.86
N VAL A 154 -6.65 2.89 5.62
CA VAL A 154 -5.45 2.62 6.40
C VAL A 154 -4.25 3.10 5.60
N GLU A 155 -3.35 3.84 6.24
CA GLU A 155 -2.14 4.34 5.64
C GLU A 155 -0.94 3.46 6.02
N PHE A 156 -0.10 3.18 5.03
CA PHE A 156 1.14 2.42 5.16
C PHE A 156 2.31 3.28 4.72
N ASN A 157 3.30 3.43 5.58
CA ASN A 157 4.54 4.17 5.32
C ASN A 157 5.75 3.28 5.60
N GLY A 158 6.81 3.47 4.82
CA GLY A 158 8.09 2.83 5.11
C GLY A 158 8.82 3.49 6.28
N GLN A 159 9.67 2.72 6.99
CA GLN A 159 10.53 3.26 8.03
C GLN A 159 11.80 2.43 8.17
N GLN A 160 12.94 3.09 8.46
CA GLN A 160 14.26 2.45 8.43
C GLN A 160 14.52 1.55 9.64
N GLU A 161 14.07 1.97 10.82
CA GLU A 161 14.19 1.24 12.08
C GLU A 161 12.83 1.22 12.76
N ALA A 162 12.60 0.28 13.67
CA ALA A 162 11.31 0.12 14.33
C ALA A 162 10.88 1.35 15.14
N ASP A 163 11.81 2.14 15.63
CA ASP A 163 11.61 3.34 16.44
C ASP A 163 11.94 4.67 15.71
N SER A 164 12.25 4.60 14.40
CA SER A 164 12.53 5.80 13.59
C SER A 164 11.26 6.50 13.12
N ASP A 165 11.43 7.72 12.60
CA ASP A 165 10.34 8.41 11.90
C ASP A 165 10.00 7.70 10.60
N GLU A 166 8.74 7.81 10.19
CA GLU A 166 8.26 7.27 8.92
C GLU A 166 8.80 8.05 7.71
N SER A 167 9.04 7.34 6.61
CA SER A 167 9.37 7.93 5.32
C SER A 167 8.13 8.53 4.67
N MET A 168 8.27 9.73 4.13
CA MET A 168 7.22 10.41 3.37
C MET A 168 7.36 10.21 1.85
N ASP A 169 8.40 9.49 1.41
CA ASP A 169 8.70 9.28 -0.01
C ASP A 169 7.64 8.40 -0.70
N TYR A 170 7.09 7.44 0.05
CA TYR A 170 6.02 6.57 -0.40
C TYR A 170 4.97 6.44 0.69
N ARG A 171 3.73 6.80 0.34
CA ARG A 171 2.55 6.66 1.20
C ARG A 171 1.52 5.82 0.47
N TYR A 172 1.13 4.71 1.05
CA TYR A 172 0.12 3.83 0.47
C TYR A 172 -1.15 3.85 1.31
N LEU A 173 -2.27 4.12 0.66
CA LEU A 173 -3.57 4.16 1.30
C LEU A 173 -4.43 3.00 0.79
N LEU A 174 -4.90 2.15 1.68
CA LEU A 174 -5.74 1.01 1.35
C LEU A 174 -7.06 1.05 2.13
N VAL A 175 -8.16 0.95 1.39
CA VAL A 175 -9.50 0.92 1.99
C VAL A 175 -9.80 -0.50 2.46
N PRO A 176 -10.14 -0.71 3.73
CA PRO A 176 -10.53 -2.02 4.24
C PRO A 176 -11.79 -2.56 3.56
N MET A 177 -11.83 -3.87 3.37
CA MET A 177 -13.03 -4.58 2.93
C MET A 177 -13.98 -4.78 4.11
N ARG A 178 -15.28 -4.68 3.84
CA ARG A 178 -16.28 -5.05 4.84
C ARG A 178 -16.31 -6.56 4.99
N PHE A 179 -16.30 -7.02 6.21
CA PHE A 179 -16.47 -8.43 6.56
C PHE A 179 -17.60 -8.56 7.59
N ASN A 180 -18.38 -9.61 7.45
CA ASN A 180 -19.37 -9.94 8.45
C ASN A 180 -18.70 -10.84 9.50
N ASN A 181 -18.95 -10.53 10.76
CA ASN A 181 -18.56 -11.38 11.88
C ASN A 181 -19.41 -12.64 11.91
#